data_9c1768d6d75afddc4bd20e8c92de4173
#
_entry.id   9c1768d6d75afddc4bd20e8c92de4173
#
_cell.length_a   1.000
_cell.length_b   1.000
_cell.length_c   1.000
_cell.angle_alpha   90.00
_cell.angle_beta   90.00
_cell.angle_gamma   90.00
#
_symmetry.space_group_name_H-M   'P 1'
#
loop_
_entity.id
_entity.type
_entity.pdbx_description
1 polymer ?
#
loop_
_entity_poly.entity_id
_entity_poly.type
_entity_poly.pdbx_seq_one_letter_code
_entity_poly.pdbx_strand_id
1 'polypeptide(L)'
;RVLVAGGASGTFNSPVASSTLYNPDGGIDHTGSFTGGVPMLTARSNASMVRLPEDRVLIAGGQNTFMNYYTSAEIWTPTTTNVATGSMSVAHVKGVTSLLPNGKVLIAGGIESDTSITAVAELYNPVSGTFSTTDPLSQAKDFMAGASLADGRVLVAGGLGSANEHLTSSEIYDPASGTFGPSGNLPTPRWGGQAVTLDNGRVLVLAGLNAANDPLSSAD
;
A
#
# COMPACT_ATOMS: atom_id res chain seq x y z
N ARG A 1 -18.13 0.84 6.36
CA ARG A 1 -17.54 -0.47 6.64
C ARG A 1 -16.05 -0.47 6.36
N VAL A 2 -15.29 -1.29 7.10
CA VAL A 2 -13.84 -1.48 6.87
C VAL A 2 -13.61 -2.93 6.49
N LEU A 3 -12.87 -3.16 5.39
CA LEU A 3 -12.41 -4.49 4.98
C LEU A 3 -11.06 -4.79 5.63
N VAL A 4 -10.95 -5.96 6.23
CA VAL A 4 -9.67 -6.56 6.63
C VAL A 4 -9.53 -7.86 5.83
N ALA A 5 -8.49 -7.98 5.03
CA ALA A 5 -8.30 -9.16 4.19
C ALA A 5 -6.84 -9.62 4.19
N GLY A 6 -6.64 -10.93 4.11
CA GLY A 6 -5.31 -11.53 4.10
C GLY A 6 -4.59 -11.42 5.43
N GLY A 7 -3.28 -11.30 5.34
CA GLY A 7 -2.37 -11.38 6.48
C GLY A 7 -1.80 -12.77 6.65
N ALA A 8 -1.28 -13.09 7.82
CA ALA A 8 -0.68 -14.36 8.12
C ALA A 8 -1.20 -14.91 9.45
N SER A 9 -1.28 -16.23 9.57
CA SER A 9 -1.73 -16.92 10.76
C SER A 9 -0.85 -18.12 11.11
N GLY A 10 -0.94 -18.56 12.37
CA GLY A 10 -0.23 -19.75 12.86
C GLY A 10 1.27 -19.57 13.07
N THR A 11 1.92 -20.66 13.48
CA THR A 11 3.35 -20.70 13.91
C THR A 11 4.33 -20.39 12.76
N PHE A 12 3.91 -20.56 11.52
CA PHE A 12 4.78 -20.36 10.34
C PHE A 12 4.41 -19.11 9.51
N ASN A 13 3.64 -18.17 10.09
CA ASN A 13 3.18 -16.98 9.37
C ASN A 13 2.54 -17.31 8.01
N SER A 14 1.73 -18.36 7.95
CA SER A 14 1.08 -18.79 6.71
C SER A 14 0.06 -17.76 6.25
N PRO A 15 0.16 -17.24 5.02
CA PRO A 15 -0.81 -16.30 4.47
C PRO A 15 -2.21 -16.89 4.43
N VAL A 16 -3.20 -16.06 4.67
CA VAL A 16 -4.61 -16.45 4.65
C VAL A 16 -5.36 -15.73 3.52
N ALA A 17 -6.36 -16.40 2.97
CA ALA A 17 -7.27 -15.81 1.99
C ALA A 17 -8.52 -15.20 2.65
N SER A 18 -8.72 -15.39 3.94
CA SER A 18 -9.90 -14.90 4.65
C SER A 18 -10.01 -13.38 4.58
N SER A 19 -11.24 -12.91 4.57
CA SER A 19 -11.56 -11.50 4.75
C SER A 19 -12.65 -11.33 5.80
N THR A 20 -12.68 -10.14 6.40
CA THR A 20 -13.63 -9.78 7.44
C THR A 20 -14.06 -8.32 7.25
N LEU A 21 -15.34 -8.06 7.39
CA LEU A 21 -15.90 -6.70 7.32
C LEU A 21 -16.23 -6.21 8.73
N TYR A 22 -15.70 -5.06 9.08
CA TYR A 22 -16.13 -4.31 10.25
C TYR A 22 -17.27 -3.36 9.88
N ASN A 23 -18.37 -3.44 10.60
CA ASN A 23 -19.49 -2.52 10.51
C ASN A 23 -19.55 -1.68 11.80
N PRO A 24 -19.28 -0.36 11.75
CA PRO A 24 -19.30 0.48 12.95
C PRO A 24 -20.71 0.60 13.58
N ASP A 25 -21.76 0.46 12.77
CA ASP A 25 -23.16 0.56 13.24
C ASP A 25 -23.76 -0.81 13.62
N GLY A 26 -22.96 -1.88 13.54
CA GLY A 26 -23.39 -3.23 13.87
C GLY A 26 -23.40 -3.49 15.38
N GLY A 27 -24.26 -4.39 15.82
CA GLY A 27 -24.41 -4.74 17.24
C GLY A 27 -25.61 -4.05 17.92
N ILE A 28 -26.01 -4.59 19.05
CA ILE A 28 -27.21 -4.14 19.78
C ILE A 28 -27.01 -2.75 20.39
N ASP A 29 -25.76 -2.39 20.71
CA ASP A 29 -25.39 -1.16 21.42
C ASP A 29 -24.54 -0.20 20.57
N HIS A 30 -24.56 -0.29 19.24
CA HIS A 30 -23.69 0.47 18.34
C HIS A 30 -22.19 0.29 18.63
N THR A 31 -21.80 -0.85 19.20
CA THR A 31 -20.39 -1.17 19.53
C THR A 31 -19.58 -1.64 18.33
N GLY A 32 -20.22 -1.69 17.16
CA GLY A 32 -19.63 -2.26 15.94
C GLY A 32 -19.65 -3.79 15.93
N SER A 33 -19.52 -4.36 14.77
CA SER A 33 -19.47 -5.83 14.62
C SER A 33 -18.55 -6.24 13.46
N PHE A 34 -17.96 -7.43 13.60
CA PHE A 34 -17.22 -8.08 12.53
C PHE A 34 -18.05 -9.20 11.93
N THR A 35 -18.10 -9.27 10.60
CA THR A 35 -18.74 -10.36 9.86
C THR A 35 -17.76 -10.94 8.85
N GLY A 36 -17.85 -12.25 8.58
CA GLY A 36 -17.05 -12.87 7.52
C GLY A 36 -17.31 -12.20 6.17
N GLY A 37 -16.25 -11.93 5.43
CA GLY A 37 -16.31 -11.42 4.07
C GLY A 37 -16.08 -12.52 3.03
N VAL A 38 -16.16 -12.17 1.76
CA VAL A 38 -15.81 -13.06 0.65
C VAL A 38 -14.29 -13.30 0.68
N PRO A 39 -13.81 -14.56 0.74
CA PRO A 39 -12.38 -14.82 0.78
C PRO A 39 -11.69 -14.41 -0.52
N MET A 40 -10.44 -13.99 -0.43
CA MET A 40 -9.59 -13.71 -1.59
C MET A 40 -9.39 -14.96 -2.45
N LEU A 41 -9.12 -14.77 -3.74
CA LEU A 41 -8.76 -15.85 -4.66
C LEU A 41 -7.41 -16.48 -4.30
N THR A 42 -6.49 -15.67 -3.78
CA THR A 42 -5.15 -16.10 -3.40
C THR A 42 -4.83 -15.67 -1.97
N ALA A 43 -4.37 -16.62 -1.15
CA ALA A 43 -3.86 -16.31 0.18
C ALA A 43 -2.60 -15.45 0.07
N ARG A 44 -2.60 -14.27 0.71
CA ARG A 44 -1.48 -13.32 0.60
C ARG A 44 -1.32 -12.49 1.87
N SER A 45 -0.07 -12.21 2.22
CA SER A 45 0.31 -11.24 3.24
C SER A 45 0.99 -10.03 2.61
N ASN A 46 0.98 -8.89 3.30
CA ASN A 46 1.59 -7.64 2.83
C ASN A 46 1.13 -7.19 1.43
N ALA A 47 -0.10 -7.53 1.05
CA ALA A 47 -0.71 -7.04 -0.18
C ALA A 47 -1.11 -5.56 -0.05
N SER A 48 -1.03 -4.84 -1.15
CA SER A 48 -1.61 -3.50 -1.27
C SER A 48 -3.12 -3.57 -1.37
N MET A 49 -3.82 -2.70 -0.64
CA MET A 49 -5.28 -2.62 -0.67
C MET A 49 -5.74 -1.18 -0.86
N VAL A 50 -6.60 -0.95 -1.83
CA VAL A 50 -7.18 0.37 -2.10
C VAL A 50 -8.67 0.24 -2.39
N ARG A 51 -9.49 1.06 -1.69
CA ARG A 51 -10.91 1.17 -1.99
C ARG A 51 -11.10 1.87 -3.33
N LEU A 52 -11.86 1.23 -4.20
CA LEU A 52 -12.34 1.76 -5.47
C LEU A 52 -13.80 2.23 -5.32
N PRO A 53 -14.35 2.96 -6.30
CA PRO A 53 -15.78 3.23 -6.37
C PRO A 53 -16.63 1.94 -6.33
N GLU A 54 -17.92 2.09 -5.97
CA GLU A 54 -18.92 1.01 -5.91
C GLU A 54 -18.59 -0.10 -4.90
N ASP A 55 -17.98 0.29 -3.76
CA ASP A 55 -17.57 -0.61 -2.68
C ASP A 55 -16.65 -1.76 -3.11
N ARG A 56 -15.94 -1.60 -4.20
CA ARG A 56 -14.91 -2.51 -4.66
C ARG A 56 -13.57 -2.21 -3.97
N VAL A 57 -12.73 -3.21 -3.82
CA VAL A 57 -11.36 -3.06 -3.31
C VAL A 57 -10.39 -3.75 -4.26
N LEU A 58 -9.40 -3.01 -4.74
CA LEU A 58 -8.25 -3.61 -5.40
C LEU A 58 -7.36 -4.24 -4.32
N ILE A 59 -7.00 -5.51 -4.50
CA ILE A 59 -6.01 -6.22 -3.71
C ILE A 59 -4.91 -6.65 -4.67
N ALA A 60 -3.72 -6.10 -4.53
CA ALA A 60 -2.62 -6.29 -5.47
C ALA A 60 -1.34 -6.74 -4.78
N GLY A 61 -0.61 -7.65 -5.39
CA GLY A 61 0.68 -8.13 -4.91
C GLY A 61 0.60 -8.95 -3.62
N GLY A 62 1.52 -8.69 -2.72
CA GLY A 62 1.72 -9.51 -1.52
C GLY A 62 2.61 -10.72 -1.78
N GLN A 63 2.70 -11.60 -0.79
CA GLN A 63 3.58 -12.77 -0.82
C GLN A 63 2.96 -13.96 -0.09
N ASN A 64 3.49 -15.17 -0.36
CA ASN A 64 3.20 -16.37 0.43
C ASN A 64 4.28 -16.62 1.51
N THR A 65 4.14 -17.75 2.25
CA THR A 65 5.07 -18.17 3.30
C THR A 65 6.50 -18.42 2.80
N PHE A 66 6.65 -18.78 1.52
CA PHE A 66 7.94 -19.11 0.91
C PHE A 66 8.55 -17.91 0.18
N MET A 67 8.14 -16.68 0.52
CA MET A 67 8.57 -15.45 -0.14
C MET A 67 8.38 -15.45 -1.67
N ASN A 68 7.37 -16.16 -2.18
CA ASN A 68 6.96 -15.95 -3.56
C ASN A 68 6.16 -14.64 -3.62
N TYR A 69 6.73 -13.68 -4.28
CA TYR A 69 6.18 -12.33 -4.44
C TYR A 69 5.20 -12.31 -5.62
N TYR A 70 4.00 -11.83 -5.37
CA TYR A 70 2.93 -11.86 -6.37
C TYR A 70 2.89 -10.57 -7.18
N THR A 71 2.77 -10.72 -8.50
CA THR A 71 2.40 -9.63 -9.41
C THR A 71 0.88 -9.59 -9.65
N SER A 72 0.17 -10.68 -9.31
CA SER A 72 -1.26 -10.81 -9.54
C SER A 72 -2.08 -9.87 -8.65
N ALA A 73 -3.24 -9.47 -9.17
CA ALA A 73 -4.22 -8.67 -8.45
C ALA A 73 -5.63 -9.21 -8.62
N GLU A 74 -6.51 -8.84 -7.70
CA GLU A 74 -7.93 -9.20 -7.71
C GLU A 74 -8.78 -8.02 -7.23
N ILE A 75 -10.02 -8.01 -7.69
CA ILE A 75 -11.05 -7.08 -7.21
C ILE A 75 -11.93 -7.81 -6.22
N TRP A 76 -11.92 -7.36 -4.99
CA TRP A 76 -12.81 -7.81 -3.94
C TRP A 76 -14.11 -7.01 -3.97
N THR A 77 -15.23 -7.72 -3.76
CA THR A 77 -16.57 -7.13 -3.65
C THR A 77 -17.29 -7.72 -2.43
N PRO A 78 -18.18 -6.96 -1.76
CA PRO A 78 -18.80 -7.41 -0.51
C PRO A 78 -19.86 -8.51 -0.69
N THR A 79 -20.38 -8.70 -1.89
CA THR A 79 -21.59 -9.52 -2.13
C THR A 79 -21.42 -10.58 -3.21
N THR A 80 -20.32 -10.59 -3.94
CA THR A 80 -20.08 -11.51 -5.06
C THR A 80 -18.72 -12.18 -4.93
N THR A 81 -18.46 -13.12 -5.83
CA THR A 81 -17.13 -13.73 -5.93
C THR A 81 -16.08 -12.71 -6.38
N ASN A 82 -14.91 -12.74 -5.78
CA ASN A 82 -13.79 -11.93 -6.23
C ASN A 82 -13.38 -12.29 -7.66
N VAL A 83 -12.90 -11.30 -8.40
CA VAL A 83 -12.52 -11.47 -9.81
C VAL A 83 -11.04 -11.13 -9.96
N ALA A 84 -10.29 -12.01 -10.60
CA ALA A 84 -8.92 -11.71 -11.01
C ALA A 84 -8.93 -10.53 -11.99
N THR A 85 -7.93 -9.65 -11.87
CA THR A 85 -7.73 -8.53 -12.78
C THR A 85 -6.32 -8.59 -13.39
N GLY A 86 -5.87 -7.57 -14.10
CA GLY A 86 -4.54 -7.53 -14.68
C GLY A 86 -3.43 -7.74 -13.65
N SER A 87 -2.24 -8.10 -14.09
CA SER A 87 -1.06 -8.26 -13.26
C SER A 87 -0.11 -7.08 -13.43
N MET A 88 0.61 -6.74 -12.36
CA MET A 88 1.74 -5.80 -12.36
C MET A 88 2.92 -6.39 -13.13
N SER A 89 3.84 -5.55 -13.58
CA SER A 89 5.09 -5.97 -14.23
C SER A 89 6.09 -6.55 -13.23
N VAL A 90 6.11 -6.00 -12.02
CA VAL A 90 6.93 -6.48 -10.89
C VAL A 90 6.09 -6.56 -9.62
N ALA A 91 6.57 -7.25 -8.59
CA ALA A 91 5.90 -7.22 -7.29
C ALA A 91 6.22 -5.91 -6.54
N HIS A 92 5.30 -5.49 -5.67
CA HIS A 92 5.39 -4.24 -4.90
C HIS A 92 5.04 -4.49 -3.42
N VAL A 93 5.69 -5.47 -2.79
CA VAL A 93 5.44 -5.76 -1.38
C VAL A 93 6.00 -4.62 -0.51
N LYS A 94 5.16 -4.08 0.40
CA LYS A 94 5.51 -2.93 1.25
C LYS A 94 5.87 -1.65 0.48
N GLY A 95 5.33 -1.49 -0.73
CA GLY A 95 5.33 -0.25 -1.49
C GLY A 95 4.23 0.71 -1.03
N VAL A 96 4.22 1.89 -1.62
CA VAL A 96 3.14 2.88 -1.43
C VAL A 96 2.02 2.62 -2.43
N THR A 97 0.78 2.69 -1.95
CA THR A 97 -0.41 2.52 -2.80
C THR A 97 -1.41 3.64 -2.51
N SER A 98 -1.93 4.29 -3.56
CA SER A 98 -2.85 5.42 -3.43
C SER A 98 -3.87 5.49 -4.57
N LEU A 99 -5.13 5.77 -4.23
CA LEU A 99 -6.15 6.14 -5.22
C LEU A 99 -5.92 7.58 -5.66
N LEU A 100 -5.86 7.78 -6.97
CA LEU A 100 -5.66 9.08 -7.59
C LEU A 100 -6.99 9.76 -7.96
N PRO A 101 -7.05 11.10 -8.09
CA PRO A 101 -8.27 11.82 -8.45
C PRO A 101 -8.88 11.41 -9.79
N ASN A 102 -8.06 10.89 -10.72
CA ASN A 102 -8.52 10.37 -12.01
C ASN A 102 -9.08 8.94 -11.95
N GLY A 103 -9.23 8.39 -10.74
CA GLY A 103 -9.75 7.04 -10.49
C GLY A 103 -8.76 5.90 -10.71
N LYS A 104 -7.54 6.17 -11.19
CA LYS A 104 -6.47 5.16 -11.24
C LYS A 104 -5.85 4.95 -9.86
N VAL A 105 -5.16 3.83 -9.68
CA VAL A 105 -4.40 3.53 -8.45
C VAL A 105 -2.91 3.56 -8.76
N LEU A 106 -2.16 4.38 -8.04
CA LEU A 106 -0.70 4.35 -8.04
C LEU A 106 -0.22 3.24 -7.10
N ILE A 107 0.75 2.44 -7.56
CA ILE A 107 1.55 1.53 -6.74
C ILE A 107 3.01 1.80 -7.05
N ALA A 108 3.84 2.06 -6.04
CA ALA A 108 5.22 2.50 -6.25
C ALA A 108 6.19 1.89 -5.25
N GLY A 109 7.36 1.48 -5.71
CA GLY A 109 8.44 0.92 -4.91
C GLY A 109 8.06 -0.40 -4.23
N GLY A 110 8.82 -0.78 -3.23
CA GLY A 110 8.60 -2.00 -2.46
C GLY A 110 9.54 -3.15 -2.86
N ILE A 111 9.31 -4.31 -2.28
CA ILE A 111 10.10 -5.53 -2.51
C ILE A 111 9.54 -6.25 -3.73
N GLU A 112 10.40 -6.58 -4.70
CA GLU A 112 10.02 -7.33 -5.90
C GLU A 112 10.49 -8.79 -5.88
N SER A 113 11.55 -9.09 -5.10
CA SER A 113 12.09 -10.45 -4.90
C SER A 113 12.85 -10.54 -3.59
N ASP A 114 13.34 -11.72 -3.22
CA ASP A 114 14.09 -11.96 -1.98
C ASP A 114 15.33 -11.07 -1.82
N THR A 115 15.89 -10.63 -2.92
CA THR A 115 17.18 -9.93 -2.95
C THR A 115 17.09 -8.52 -3.53
N SER A 116 15.91 -8.09 -4.00
CA SER A 116 15.77 -6.78 -4.63
C SER A 116 14.52 -6.03 -4.23
N ILE A 117 14.69 -4.71 -4.16
CA ILE A 117 13.61 -3.72 -4.06
C ILE A 117 13.56 -2.93 -5.35
N THR A 118 12.41 -2.33 -5.64
CA THR A 118 12.18 -1.69 -6.94
C THR A 118 11.96 -0.19 -6.81
N ALA A 119 12.34 0.56 -7.85
CA ALA A 119 11.93 1.95 -8.07
C ALA A 119 10.70 2.03 -8.99
N VAL A 120 10.29 0.92 -9.60
CA VAL A 120 9.16 0.90 -10.55
C VAL A 120 7.91 1.44 -9.88
N ALA A 121 7.14 2.21 -10.66
CA ALA A 121 5.80 2.63 -10.29
C ALA A 121 4.82 2.27 -11.40
N GLU A 122 3.63 1.85 -11.01
CA GLU A 122 2.58 1.39 -11.91
C GLU A 122 1.24 2.04 -11.58
N LEU A 123 0.46 2.22 -12.62
CA LEU A 123 -0.91 2.71 -12.54
C LEU A 123 -1.88 1.59 -12.90
N TYR A 124 -2.75 1.24 -11.98
CA TYR A 124 -3.90 0.39 -12.26
C TYR A 124 -5.07 1.24 -12.74
N ASN A 125 -5.67 0.83 -13.86
CA ASN A 125 -6.89 1.43 -14.38
C ASN A 125 -8.09 0.50 -14.08
N PRO A 126 -9.01 0.88 -13.18
CA PRO A 126 -10.13 0.01 -12.78
C PRO A 126 -11.22 -0.13 -13.86
N VAL A 127 -11.19 0.68 -14.91
CA VAL A 127 -12.13 0.57 -16.04
C VAL A 127 -11.68 -0.52 -17.01
N SER A 128 -10.38 -0.56 -17.37
CA SER A 128 -9.83 -1.58 -18.26
C SER A 128 -9.37 -2.84 -17.52
N GLY A 129 -9.17 -2.75 -16.19
CA GLY A 129 -8.61 -3.84 -15.39
C GLY A 129 -7.13 -4.10 -15.67
N THR A 130 -6.37 -3.11 -16.13
CA THR A 130 -4.96 -3.28 -16.55
C THR A 130 -4.02 -2.39 -15.76
N PHE A 131 -2.75 -2.85 -15.64
CA PHE A 131 -1.63 -2.08 -15.15
C PHE A 131 -0.82 -1.49 -16.30
N SER A 132 -0.21 -0.35 -16.06
CA SER A 132 0.77 0.29 -16.94
C SER A 132 1.85 0.97 -16.11
N THR A 133 3.09 0.94 -16.55
CA THR A 133 4.17 1.68 -15.90
C THR A 133 3.96 3.19 -15.99
N THR A 134 4.47 3.91 -15.01
CA THR A 134 4.59 5.37 -14.99
C THR A 134 6.03 5.74 -14.64
N ASP A 135 6.32 7.04 -14.46
CA ASP A 135 7.66 7.46 -14.06
C ASP A 135 8.07 6.78 -12.75
N PRO A 136 9.30 6.22 -12.64
CA PRO A 136 9.73 5.54 -11.44
C PRO A 136 10.13 6.51 -10.32
N LEU A 137 10.25 6.00 -9.10
CA LEU A 137 10.95 6.69 -8.02
C LEU A 137 12.40 6.98 -8.40
N SER A 138 13.01 8.03 -7.84
CA SER A 138 14.41 8.39 -8.10
C SER A 138 15.41 7.30 -7.69
N GLN A 139 15.02 6.44 -6.76
CA GLN A 139 15.77 5.26 -6.31
C GLN A 139 14.83 4.16 -5.84
N ALA A 140 15.30 2.91 -5.90
CA ALA A 140 14.58 1.79 -5.32
C ALA A 140 14.49 1.94 -3.80
N LYS A 141 13.30 1.75 -3.25
CA LYS A 141 13.04 1.81 -1.80
C LYS A 141 11.78 1.05 -1.42
N ASP A 142 11.75 0.57 -0.18
CA ASP A 142 10.61 -0.11 0.43
C ASP A 142 10.28 0.47 1.82
N PHE A 143 9.22 -0.02 2.44
CA PHE A 143 8.76 0.44 3.76
C PHE A 143 8.57 1.97 3.90
N MET A 144 8.30 2.65 2.82
CA MET A 144 8.02 4.07 2.80
C MET A 144 6.69 4.41 3.45
N ALA A 145 6.58 5.60 4.01
CA ALA A 145 5.30 6.19 4.34
C ALA A 145 4.69 6.87 3.10
N GLY A 146 3.40 6.70 2.87
CA GLY A 146 2.70 7.32 1.74
C GLY A 146 1.40 8.00 2.16
N ALA A 147 1.11 9.17 1.56
CA ALA A 147 -0.13 9.91 1.81
C ALA A 147 -0.61 10.63 0.55
N SER A 148 -1.92 10.57 0.29
CA SER A 148 -2.56 11.43 -0.72
C SER A 148 -2.66 12.86 -0.19
N LEU A 149 -2.21 13.85 -0.97
CA LEU A 149 -2.30 15.26 -0.64
C LEU A 149 -3.68 15.84 -1.02
N ALA A 150 -4.05 16.97 -0.43
CA ALA A 150 -5.33 17.62 -0.69
C ALA A 150 -5.53 18.05 -2.16
N ASP A 151 -4.44 18.27 -2.89
CA ASP A 151 -4.44 18.61 -4.31
C ASP A 151 -4.42 17.37 -5.24
N GLY A 152 -4.45 16.18 -4.67
CA GLY A 152 -4.50 14.90 -5.40
C GLY A 152 -3.15 14.32 -5.75
N ARG A 153 -2.05 14.98 -5.44
CA ARG A 153 -0.70 14.41 -5.53
C ARG A 153 -0.46 13.38 -4.42
N VAL A 154 0.59 12.59 -4.53
CA VAL A 154 0.93 11.55 -3.54
C VAL A 154 2.34 11.77 -3.01
N LEU A 155 2.47 11.97 -1.69
CA LEU A 155 3.75 11.99 -0.99
C LEU A 155 4.23 10.55 -0.76
N VAL A 156 5.53 10.33 -1.01
CA VAL A 156 6.27 9.11 -0.66
C VAL A 156 7.48 9.54 0.15
N ALA A 157 7.59 9.09 1.41
CA ALA A 157 8.60 9.62 2.34
C ALA A 157 9.36 8.50 3.07
N GLY A 158 10.67 8.68 3.21
CA GLY A 158 11.56 7.76 3.93
C GLY A 158 11.68 6.38 3.29
N GLY A 159 11.79 5.36 4.13
CA GLY A 159 11.95 3.96 3.74
C GLY A 159 13.39 3.47 3.84
N LEU A 160 13.60 2.27 3.32
CA LEU A 160 14.91 1.65 3.15
C LEU A 160 15.30 1.62 1.67
N GLY A 161 16.53 1.99 1.37
CA GLY A 161 17.12 1.86 0.06
C GLY A 161 17.78 0.50 -0.17
N SER A 162 18.29 0.26 -1.39
CA SER A 162 18.80 -1.05 -1.81
C SER A 162 20.08 -1.51 -1.08
N ALA A 163 20.82 -0.61 -0.48
CA ALA A 163 21.96 -0.93 0.39
C ALA A 163 21.59 -0.94 1.88
N ASN A 164 20.28 -1.09 2.21
CA ASN A 164 19.71 -0.96 3.57
C ASN A 164 19.97 0.42 4.20
N GLU A 165 20.20 1.44 3.39
CA GLU A 165 20.30 2.81 3.89
C GLU A 165 18.93 3.33 4.34
N HIS A 166 18.91 3.95 5.51
CA HIS A 166 17.69 4.56 6.09
C HIS A 166 17.49 5.95 5.51
N LEU A 167 16.39 6.14 4.80
CA LEU A 167 16.17 7.33 3.98
C LEU A 167 15.43 8.44 4.72
N THR A 168 15.89 9.67 4.49
CA THR A 168 15.14 10.89 4.80
C THR A 168 14.43 11.45 3.57
N SER A 169 14.87 11.06 2.37
CA SER A 169 14.36 11.59 1.11
C SER A 169 12.86 11.36 0.96
N SER A 170 12.17 12.36 0.42
CA SER A 170 10.80 12.21 -0.01
C SER A 170 10.57 12.76 -1.41
N GLU A 171 9.56 12.22 -2.06
CA GLU A 171 9.16 12.52 -3.42
C GLU A 171 7.65 12.70 -3.50
N ILE A 172 7.20 13.53 -4.44
CA ILE A 172 5.79 13.73 -4.72
C ILE A 172 5.49 13.24 -6.13
N TYR A 173 4.54 12.32 -6.24
CA TYR A 173 3.97 11.94 -7.53
C TYR A 173 2.88 12.92 -7.94
N ASP A 174 2.98 13.46 -9.15
CA ASP A 174 1.95 14.29 -9.76
C ASP A 174 1.17 13.47 -10.80
N PRO A 175 -0.12 13.16 -10.57
CA PRO A 175 -0.91 12.37 -11.51
C PRO A 175 -1.25 13.12 -12.81
N ALA A 176 -1.06 14.43 -12.88
CA ALA A 176 -1.30 15.20 -14.11
C ALA A 176 -0.14 15.06 -15.10
N SER A 177 1.10 15.06 -14.62
CA SER A 177 2.29 14.82 -15.45
C SER A 177 2.65 13.34 -15.54
N GLY A 178 2.26 12.51 -14.55
CA GLY A 178 2.68 11.13 -14.41
C GLY A 178 4.12 10.98 -13.94
N THR A 179 4.66 11.96 -13.22
CA THR A 179 6.08 12.00 -12.81
C THR A 179 6.25 12.15 -11.30
N PHE A 180 7.39 11.65 -10.79
CA PHE A 180 7.88 11.95 -9.46
C PHE A 180 8.80 13.17 -9.48
N GLY A 181 8.64 14.03 -8.48
CA GLY A 181 9.55 15.15 -8.23
C GLY A 181 10.02 15.15 -6.76
N PRO A 182 11.18 15.79 -6.48
CA PRO A 182 11.70 15.87 -5.12
C PRO A 182 10.75 16.66 -4.20
N SER A 183 10.72 16.28 -2.93
CA SER A 183 10.05 17.00 -1.85
C SER A 183 11.05 17.33 -0.74
N GLY A 184 10.58 17.96 0.33
CA GLY A 184 11.40 18.19 1.53
C GLY A 184 11.78 16.86 2.21
N ASN A 185 12.95 16.81 2.81
CA ASN A 185 13.42 15.63 3.52
C ASN A 185 12.80 15.54 4.91
N LEU A 186 12.59 14.32 5.40
CA LEU A 186 12.28 14.06 6.80
C LEU A 186 13.44 14.51 7.69
N PRO A 187 13.18 15.12 8.87
CA PRO A 187 14.24 15.49 9.82
C PRO A 187 15.01 14.27 10.35
N THR A 188 14.32 13.13 10.46
CA THR A 188 14.88 11.88 10.95
C THR A 188 14.61 10.76 9.96
N PRO A 189 15.64 9.96 9.58
CA PRO A 189 15.41 8.79 8.73
C PRO A 189 14.43 7.85 9.42
N ARG A 190 13.43 7.36 8.66
CA ARG A 190 12.45 6.40 9.19
C ARG A 190 11.95 5.43 8.12
N TRP A 191 11.76 4.20 8.52
CA TRP A 191 11.15 3.17 7.71
C TRP A 191 10.04 2.44 8.48
N GLY A 192 9.05 1.91 7.77
CA GLY A 192 7.89 1.26 8.38
C GLY A 192 6.96 2.22 9.12
N GLY A 193 7.15 3.54 8.96
CA GLY A 193 6.26 4.56 9.49
C GLY A 193 4.94 4.64 8.74
N GLN A 194 4.05 5.48 9.25
CA GLN A 194 2.76 5.77 8.63
C GLN A 194 2.69 7.26 8.28
N ALA A 195 1.92 7.59 7.26
CA ALA A 195 1.62 8.98 6.92
C ALA A 195 0.11 9.18 6.80
N VAL A 196 -0.36 10.31 7.27
CA VAL A 196 -1.77 10.71 7.18
C VAL A 196 -1.88 12.19 6.84
N THR A 197 -2.76 12.50 5.90
CA THR A 197 -3.07 13.90 5.55
C THR A 197 -4.10 14.43 6.54
N LEU A 198 -3.79 15.57 7.12
CA LEU A 198 -4.63 16.28 8.07
C LEU A 198 -5.59 17.23 7.34
N ASP A 199 -6.69 17.62 7.98
CA ASP A 199 -7.69 18.51 7.39
C ASP A 199 -7.14 19.89 6.98
N ASN A 200 -6.03 20.32 7.57
CA ASN A 200 -5.33 21.55 7.21
C ASN A 200 -4.36 21.41 6.02
N GLY A 201 -4.35 20.23 5.36
CA GLY A 201 -3.52 19.92 4.20
C GLY A 201 -2.07 19.52 4.52
N ARG A 202 -1.67 19.51 5.79
CA ARG A 202 -0.37 18.99 6.21
C ARG A 202 -0.39 17.48 6.25
N VAL A 203 0.78 16.87 6.06
CA VAL A 203 0.97 15.42 6.25
C VAL A 203 1.71 15.21 7.55
N LEU A 204 1.15 14.37 8.40
CA LEU A 204 1.80 13.86 9.60
C LEU A 204 2.46 12.53 9.27
N VAL A 205 3.78 12.43 9.47
CA VAL A 205 4.53 11.18 9.34
C VAL A 205 4.94 10.75 10.74
N LEU A 206 4.55 9.55 11.15
CA LEU A 206 4.71 9.10 12.54
C LEU A 206 5.20 7.66 12.64
N ALA A 207 5.72 7.33 13.81
CA ALA A 207 6.25 5.99 14.15
C ALA A 207 7.35 5.52 13.20
N GLY A 208 7.50 4.22 13.04
CA GLY A 208 8.58 3.60 12.28
C GLY A 208 9.84 3.38 13.12
N LEU A 209 10.90 2.97 12.44
CA LEU A 209 12.20 2.68 13.03
C LEU A 209 13.25 3.64 12.50
N ASN A 210 14.23 4.02 13.35
CA ASN A 210 15.37 4.85 12.98
C ASN A 210 16.51 4.00 12.37
N ALA A 211 17.64 4.62 12.10
CA ALA A 211 18.82 3.96 11.55
C ALA A 211 19.47 2.91 12.50
N ALA A 212 19.17 2.93 13.77
CA ALA A 212 19.59 1.90 14.74
C ALA A 212 18.55 0.78 14.91
N ASN A 213 17.45 0.81 14.13
CA ASN A 213 16.26 -0.05 14.28
C ASN A 213 15.51 0.15 15.61
N ASP A 214 15.68 1.30 16.24
CA ASP A 214 14.92 1.66 17.42
C ASP A 214 13.56 2.27 17.03
N PRO A 215 12.49 1.94 17.75
CA PRO A 215 11.19 2.56 17.53
C PRO A 215 11.23 4.08 17.74
N LEU A 216 10.63 4.82 16.81
CA LEU A 216 10.48 6.26 16.91
C LEU A 216 9.16 6.61 17.58
N SER A 217 9.23 7.40 18.65
CA SER A 217 8.07 8.05 19.25
C SER A 217 7.78 9.44 18.67
N SER A 218 8.66 9.93 17.79
CA SER A 218 8.50 11.24 17.15
C SER A 218 7.52 11.20 15.97
N ALA A 219 6.99 12.37 15.67
CA ALA A 219 6.20 12.66 14.48
C ALA A 219 6.80 13.88 13.75
N ASP A 220 6.75 13.89 12.44
CA ASP A 220 7.26 14.94 11.55
C ASP A 220 6.14 15.52 10.69
#